data_cfff6aaa738fa118d3f8105c2099a022
#
_entry.id   cfff6aaa738fa118d3f8105c2099a022
#
_cell.length_a   1.000
_cell.length_b   1.000
_cell.length_c   1.000
_cell.angle_alpha   90.00
_cell.angle_beta   90.00
_cell.angle_gamma   90.00
#
_symmetry.space_group_name_H-M   'P 1'
#
loop_
_entity.id
_entity.type
_entity.pdbx_description
1 polymer ?
#
loop_
_entity_poly.entity_id
_entity_poly.type
_entity_poly.pdbx_seq_one_letter_code
_entity_poly.pdbx_strand_id
1 'polypeptide(L)'
;VGFAGPRVIRQTIGQELPEGFQTAEFLVEHGIIDGIVRRESLKKVIYFLVKAHQGREGAYAQFVPGREFHFVLNEILKEKTFQVEPKNAWEKVKAVRRVERPQACDYMEHIFDYFVESHGDRSFRDDPAIVGGIGFLDGQAVTVIAEHKGKDIKECQKRNFGMPMPEGYRKALRLMQQAEKFHRPIVTFVNTAGAFCGIEAEERGQGEAIARNLREMAALKVPVLCIFIGEGGSGGALATAVGNEVWMLENATYSILSPEGFASILWKDSSRASEASEVMHITAQDLKKLGVIEKIVPEFGGADATTVAAIGGYLKEQIKDFLLRFQGMDGVEIAERRYERFRKF
;
A
#
# COMPACT_ATOMS: atom_id res chain seq x y z
N VAL A 1 -6.40 -28.24 -1.27
CA VAL A 1 -6.62 -28.14 -2.71
C VAL A 1 -5.37 -28.63 -3.43
N GLY A 2 -5.52 -29.56 -4.35
CA GLY A 2 -4.40 -30.09 -5.13
C GLY A 2 -4.93 -30.92 -6.31
N PHE A 3 -4.11 -31.11 -7.32
CA PHE A 3 -4.46 -31.96 -8.47
C PHE A 3 -4.49 -33.44 -8.07
N ALA A 4 -3.49 -33.89 -7.30
CA ALA A 4 -3.39 -35.24 -6.78
C ALA A 4 -3.24 -35.19 -5.25
N GLY A 5 -3.88 -36.13 -4.55
CA GLY A 5 -3.74 -36.23 -3.10
C GLY A 5 -2.37 -36.75 -2.66
N PRO A 6 -1.94 -36.50 -1.39
CA PRO A 6 -0.60 -36.87 -0.90
C PRO A 6 -0.27 -38.34 -1.08
N ARG A 7 -1.25 -39.25 -0.93
CA ARG A 7 -1.06 -40.69 -1.13
C ARG A 7 -0.71 -41.04 -2.57
N VAL A 8 -1.42 -40.41 -3.54
CA VAL A 8 -1.17 -40.64 -4.97
C VAL A 8 0.21 -40.13 -5.35
N ILE A 9 0.57 -38.93 -4.90
CA ILE A 9 1.90 -38.33 -5.19
C ILE A 9 3.01 -39.25 -4.64
N ARG A 10 2.91 -39.64 -3.34
CA ARG A 10 3.90 -40.53 -2.71
C ARG A 10 4.06 -41.83 -3.47
N GLN A 11 2.98 -42.47 -3.90
CA GLN A 11 3.00 -43.71 -4.66
C GLN A 11 3.61 -43.51 -6.05
N THR A 12 3.37 -42.38 -6.69
CA THR A 12 3.84 -42.09 -8.06
C THR A 12 5.33 -41.77 -8.09
N ILE A 13 5.82 -40.93 -7.16
CA ILE A 13 7.23 -40.51 -7.16
C ILE A 13 8.12 -41.41 -6.30
N GLY A 14 7.56 -42.28 -5.47
CA GLY A 14 8.32 -43.20 -4.60
C GLY A 14 9.13 -42.52 -3.49
N GLN A 15 8.72 -41.29 -3.08
CA GLN A 15 9.42 -40.49 -2.09
C GLN A 15 8.47 -40.09 -0.95
N GLU A 16 9.01 -39.95 0.27
CA GLU A 16 8.27 -39.36 1.36
C GLU A 16 8.03 -37.87 1.14
N LEU A 17 6.83 -37.43 1.45
CA LEU A 17 6.45 -36.03 1.29
C LEU A 17 6.88 -35.22 2.54
N PRO A 18 7.24 -33.95 2.37
CA PRO A 18 7.54 -33.06 3.49
C PRO A 18 6.39 -33.01 4.51
N GLU A 19 6.73 -32.82 5.78
CA GLU A 19 5.73 -32.58 6.82
C GLU A 19 4.89 -31.33 6.48
N GLY A 20 3.58 -31.41 6.72
CA GLY A 20 2.67 -30.33 6.38
C GLY A 20 2.31 -30.16 4.90
N PHE A 21 2.80 -31.05 4.01
CA PHE A 21 2.52 -30.97 2.57
C PHE A 21 1.01 -30.94 2.27
N GLN A 22 0.58 -29.97 1.47
CA GLN A 22 -0.83 -29.70 1.10
C GLN A 22 -1.76 -29.35 2.26
N THR A 23 -1.25 -28.99 3.43
CA THR A 23 -2.09 -28.38 4.49
C THR A 23 -2.56 -26.99 4.09
N ALA A 24 -3.46 -26.39 4.87
CA ALA A 24 -3.90 -25.03 4.63
C ALA A 24 -2.76 -24.03 4.77
N GLU A 25 -1.87 -24.23 5.76
CA GLU A 25 -0.67 -23.45 6.00
C GLU A 25 0.28 -23.50 4.80
N PHE A 26 0.56 -24.69 4.30
CA PHE A 26 1.36 -24.89 3.09
C PHE A 26 0.77 -24.14 1.89
N LEU A 27 -0.55 -24.18 1.70
CA LEU A 27 -1.21 -23.51 0.59
C LEU A 27 -1.19 -21.98 0.70
N VAL A 28 -1.24 -21.42 1.91
CA VAL A 28 -1.04 -19.98 2.13
C VAL A 28 0.39 -19.57 1.84
N GLU A 29 1.38 -20.30 2.36
CA GLU A 29 2.80 -20.02 2.16
C GLU A 29 3.18 -20.04 0.67
N HIS A 30 2.62 -21.00 -0.08
CA HIS A 30 2.81 -21.12 -1.53
C HIS A 30 1.87 -20.22 -2.35
N GLY A 31 1.16 -19.29 -1.72
CA GLY A 31 0.35 -18.28 -2.39
C GLY A 31 -0.89 -18.80 -3.13
N ILE A 32 -1.32 -20.03 -2.86
CA ILE A 32 -2.40 -20.70 -3.61
C ILE A 32 -3.78 -20.29 -3.09
N ILE A 33 -3.92 -20.02 -1.80
CA ILE A 33 -5.17 -19.55 -1.17
C ILE A 33 -4.99 -18.22 -0.44
N ASP A 34 -6.09 -17.50 -0.25
CA ASP A 34 -6.07 -16.16 0.36
C ASP A 34 -5.87 -16.16 1.87
N GLY A 35 -6.26 -17.22 2.57
CA GLY A 35 -6.14 -17.27 4.01
C GLY A 35 -6.78 -18.51 4.64
N ILE A 36 -6.56 -18.67 5.93
CA ILE A 36 -7.12 -19.72 6.75
C ILE A 36 -8.12 -19.10 7.71
N VAL A 37 -9.36 -19.56 7.67
CA VAL A 37 -10.44 -19.03 8.51
C VAL A 37 -10.88 -20.09 9.54
N ARG A 38 -10.83 -19.72 10.81
CA ARG A 38 -11.36 -20.58 11.88
C ARG A 38 -12.87 -20.77 11.71
N ARG A 39 -13.38 -21.97 12.05
CA ARG A 39 -14.76 -22.35 11.83
C ARG A 39 -15.78 -21.41 12.49
N GLU A 40 -15.49 -20.94 13.70
CA GLU A 40 -16.32 -19.96 14.43
C GLU A 40 -16.40 -18.59 13.73
N SER A 41 -15.36 -18.19 12.98
CA SER A 41 -15.30 -16.93 12.26
C SER A 41 -15.83 -17.02 10.83
N LEU A 42 -16.05 -18.24 10.31
CA LEU A 42 -16.33 -18.49 8.90
C LEU A 42 -17.58 -17.73 8.42
N LYS A 43 -18.68 -17.73 9.20
CA LYS A 43 -19.92 -17.03 8.85
C LYS A 43 -19.69 -15.53 8.67
N LYS A 44 -18.91 -14.92 9.57
CA LYS A 44 -18.60 -13.48 9.53
C LYS A 44 -17.75 -13.14 8.31
N VAL A 45 -16.71 -13.93 8.05
CA VAL A 45 -15.82 -13.71 6.89
C VAL A 45 -16.58 -13.89 5.58
N ILE A 46 -17.39 -14.95 5.44
CA ILE A 46 -18.23 -15.15 4.23
C ILE A 46 -19.19 -13.98 4.04
N TYR A 47 -19.86 -13.52 5.09
CA TYR A 47 -20.76 -12.37 5.02
C TYR A 47 -20.04 -11.12 4.47
N PHE A 48 -18.86 -10.81 4.98
CA PHE A 48 -18.08 -9.67 4.52
C PHE A 48 -17.62 -9.84 3.08
N LEU A 49 -17.12 -11.02 2.70
CA LEU A 49 -16.70 -11.28 1.34
C LEU A 49 -17.88 -11.16 0.35
N VAL A 50 -19.03 -11.74 0.67
CA VAL A 50 -20.23 -11.59 -0.16
C VAL A 50 -20.61 -10.13 -0.29
N LYS A 51 -20.70 -9.39 0.82
CA LYS A 51 -21.02 -7.95 0.80
C LYS A 51 -20.00 -7.15 -0.03
N ALA A 52 -18.71 -7.45 0.09
CA ALA A 52 -17.65 -6.78 -0.66
C ALA A 52 -17.70 -7.03 -2.17
N HIS A 53 -18.39 -8.07 -2.62
CA HIS A 53 -18.48 -8.46 -4.04
C HIS A 53 -19.87 -8.22 -4.67
N GLN A 54 -20.75 -7.47 -3.99
CA GLN A 54 -22.11 -7.19 -4.52
C GLN A 54 -22.14 -6.17 -5.68
N GLY A 55 -21.01 -5.61 -6.11
CA GLY A 55 -20.91 -4.67 -7.21
C GLY A 55 -21.34 -3.24 -6.86
N ARG A 56 -21.59 -2.40 -7.89
CA ARG A 56 -21.85 -0.95 -7.73
C ARG A 56 -23.00 -0.61 -6.78
N GLU A 57 -24.08 -1.38 -6.77
CA GLU A 57 -25.22 -1.12 -5.89
C GLU A 57 -24.93 -1.35 -4.40
N GLY A 58 -23.99 -2.23 -4.08
CA GLY A 58 -23.52 -2.49 -2.71
C GLY A 58 -22.26 -1.73 -2.33
N ALA A 59 -21.50 -1.20 -3.30
CA ALA A 59 -20.20 -0.55 -3.07
C ALA A 59 -20.33 0.94 -2.65
N TYR A 60 -21.44 1.60 -3.04
CA TYR A 60 -21.70 3.01 -2.72
C TYR A 60 -22.86 3.12 -1.72
N ALA A 61 -22.68 2.60 -0.52
CA ALA A 61 -23.56 2.97 0.58
C ALA A 61 -23.47 4.50 0.76
N GLN A 62 -24.62 5.14 0.99
CA GLN A 62 -24.67 6.61 1.11
C GLN A 62 -23.69 7.09 2.19
N PHE A 63 -22.64 7.77 1.76
CA PHE A 63 -21.77 8.48 2.68
C PHE A 63 -22.55 9.65 3.31
N VAL A 64 -22.73 9.60 4.61
CA VAL A 64 -23.16 10.76 5.38
C VAL A 64 -21.88 11.45 5.86
N PRO A 65 -21.64 12.73 5.49
CA PRO A 65 -20.48 13.47 5.99
C PRO A 65 -20.45 13.42 7.51
N GLY A 66 -19.36 12.87 8.07
CA GLY A 66 -19.22 12.70 9.52
C GLY A 66 -19.01 14.06 10.21
N ARG A 67 -20.06 14.61 10.83
CA ARG A 67 -19.97 15.81 11.68
C ARG A 67 -19.07 15.61 12.92
N GLU A 68 -18.92 14.36 13.39
CA GLU A 68 -18.17 14.05 14.61
C GLU A 68 -16.65 14.21 14.46
N PHE A 69 -16.09 13.94 13.29
CA PHE A 69 -14.64 14.03 13.09
C PHE A 69 -14.12 15.47 13.11
N HIS A 70 -14.84 16.43 12.54
CA HIS A 70 -14.48 17.85 12.64
C HIS A 70 -14.43 18.34 14.08
N PHE A 71 -15.27 17.79 14.95
CA PHE A 71 -15.26 18.11 16.38
C PHE A 71 -14.01 17.56 17.07
N VAL A 72 -13.69 16.29 16.88
CA VAL A 72 -12.52 15.63 17.46
C VAL A 72 -11.21 16.24 16.94
N LEU A 73 -11.10 16.51 15.64
CA LEU A 73 -9.93 17.17 15.05
C LEU A 73 -9.74 18.59 15.62
N ASN A 74 -10.82 19.36 15.77
CA ASN A 74 -10.76 20.69 16.35
C ASN A 74 -10.39 20.69 17.84
N GLU A 75 -10.76 19.66 18.60
CA GLU A 75 -10.30 19.49 19.98
C GLU A 75 -8.81 19.13 20.04
N ILE A 76 -8.35 18.16 19.24
CA ILE A 76 -6.94 17.78 19.15
C ILE A 76 -6.08 18.98 18.72
N LEU A 77 -6.54 19.78 17.77
CA LEU A 77 -5.85 20.98 17.29
C LEU A 77 -5.89 22.14 18.30
N LYS A 78 -6.89 22.19 19.19
CA LYS A 78 -6.98 23.21 20.27
C LYS A 78 -6.10 22.89 21.46
N GLU A 79 -5.94 21.61 21.79
CA GLU A 79 -5.15 21.18 22.97
C GLU A 79 -3.65 21.11 22.71
N LYS A 80 -3.22 21.01 21.47
CA LYS A 80 -1.79 20.94 21.11
C LYS A 80 -1.46 22.01 20.07
N THR A 81 -0.82 23.10 20.51
CA THR A 81 -0.01 23.96 19.63
C THR A 81 1.16 23.08 19.15
N PHE A 82 0.99 22.40 18.01
CA PHE A 82 2.09 21.71 17.37
C PHE A 82 3.08 22.76 16.83
N GLN A 83 4.14 23.03 17.59
CA GLN A 83 5.27 23.77 17.04
C GLN A 83 5.98 22.83 16.08
N VAL A 84 5.61 22.92 14.81
CA VAL A 84 6.28 22.15 13.75
C VAL A 84 7.46 22.99 13.29
N GLU A 85 8.65 22.67 13.77
CA GLU A 85 9.85 23.16 13.11
C GLU A 85 9.94 22.54 11.72
N PRO A 86 10.09 23.38 10.66
CA PRO A 86 10.19 22.86 9.32
C PRO A 86 11.47 22.03 9.16
N LYS A 87 11.30 20.72 8.94
CA LYS A 87 12.41 19.80 8.69
C LYS A 87 12.96 20.00 7.28
N ASN A 88 14.29 20.03 7.16
CA ASN A 88 14.95 19.96 5.86
C ASN A 88 14.78 18.55 5.22
N ALA A 89 15.18 18.39 3.95
CA ALA A 89 14.98 17.14 3.24
C ALA A 89 15.68 15.94 3.91
N TRP A 90 16.91 16.13 4.41
CA TRP A 90 17.65 15.08 5.10
C TRP A 90 17.02 14.66 6.44
N GLU A 91 16.48 15.60 7.19
CA GLU A 91 15.75 15.31 8.42
C GLU A 91 14.48 14.51 8.14
N LYS A 92 13.78 14.78 7.03
CA LYS A 92 12.64 13.99 6.58
C LYS A 92 13.07 12.58 6.18
N VAL A 93 14.15 12.42 5.43
CA VAL A 93 14.72 11.10 5.09
C VAL A 93 15.02 10.29 6.36
N LYS A 94 15.63 10.91 7.37
CA LYS A 94 15.86 10.26 8.68
C LYS A 94 14.55 9.91 9.39
N ALA A 95 13.58 10.81 9.36
CA ALA A 95 12.28 10.61 10.03
C ALA A 95 11.49 9.44 9.45
N VAL A 96 11.46 9.26 8.12
CA VAL A 96 10.73 8.16 7.46
C VAL A 96 11.39 6.79 7.65
N ARG A 97 12.67 6.77 8.04
CA ARG A 97 13.44 5.55 8.30
C ARG A 97 13.41 5.09 9.76
N ARG A 98 12.79 5.86 10.66
CA ARG A 98 12.66 5.47 12.06
C ARG A 98 11.77 4.23 12.18
N VAL A 99 12.17 3.29 13.03
CA VAL A 99 11.42 2.05 13.29
C VAL A 99 10.09 2.34 13.97
N GLU A 100 10.05 3.37 14.81
CA GLU A 100 8.86 3.81 15.56
C GLU A 100 7.82 4.53 14.69
N ARG A 101 8.15 4.85 13.43
CA ARG A 101 7.20 5.48 12.53
C ARG A 101 6.05 4.51 12.23
N PRO A 102 4.78 4.96 12.37
CA PRO A 102 3.63 4.12 12.10
C PRO A 102 3.66 3.53 10.69
N GLN A 103 3.28 2.27 10.60
CA GLN A 103 3.18 1.53 9.36
C GLN A 103 1.75 1.59 8.81
N ALA A 104 1.53 1.11 7.59
CA ALA A 104 0.22 1.16 6.94
C ALA A 104 -0.90 0.57 7.80
N CYS A 105 -0.67 -0.58 8.45
CA CYS A 105 -1.66 -1.23 9.30
C CYS A 105 -2.10 -0.36 10.48
N ASP A 106 -1.20 0.48 11.03
CA ASP A 106 -1.54 1.38 12.13
C ASP A 106 -2.53 2.46 11.69
N TYR A 107 -2.36 3.02 10.49
CA TYR A 107 -3.33 3.96 9.92
C TYR A 107 -4.64 3.27 9.54
N MET A 108 -4.57 2.06 8.96
CA MET A 108 -5.74 1.29 8.53
C MET A 108 -6.70 0.99 9.69
N GLU A 109 -6.20 0.77 10.91
CA GLU A 109 -7.02 0.57 12.12
C GLU A 109 -7.91 1.78 12.44
N HIS A 110 -7.51 3.00 12.04
CA HIS A 110 -8.26 4.23 12.24
C HIS A 110 -9.08 4.67 11.02
N ILE A 111 -8.82 4.07 9.85
CA ILE A 111 -9.50 4.40 8.59
C ILE A 111 -10.65 3.45 8.32
N PHE A 112 -10.42 2.13 8.46
CA PHE A 112 -11.37 1.09 8.07
C PHE A 112 -12.06 0.47 9.27
N ASP A 113 -13.37 0.26 9.15
CA ASP A 113 -14.19 -0.38 10.19
C ASP A 113 -13.83 -1.88 10.31
N TYR A 114 -13.37 -2.47 9.20
CA TYR A 114 -13.01 -3.88 9.10
C TYR A 114 -12.07 -4.09 7.91
N PHE A 115 -11.11 -5.00 8.06
CA PHE A 115 -10.19 -5.39 6.99
C PHE A 115 -10.06 -6.91 6.91
N VAL A 116 -10.11 -7.45 5.69
CA VAL A 116 -9.87 -8.86 5.40
C VAL A 116 -8.65 -8.95 4.50
N GLU A 117 -7.55 -9.47 5.05
CA GLU A 117 -6.32 -9.67 4.30
C GLU A 117 -6.45 -10.84 3.31
N SER A 118 -5.81 -10.70 2.17
CA SER A 118 -5.69 -11.70 1.12
C SER A 118 -4.22 -11.97 0.80
N HIS A 119 -3.86 -13.24 0.70
CA HIS A 119 -2.48 -13.68 0.52
C HIS A 119 -2.23 -14.26 -0.87
N GLY A 120 -0.95 -14.28 -1.25
CA GLY A 120 -0.42 -15.04 -2.37
C GLY A 120 -0.64 -14.45 -3.75
N ASP A 121 0.32 -14.77 -4.62
CA ASP A 121 0.35 -14.30 -6.02
C ASP A 121 -0.29 -15.27 -7.02
N ARG A 122 -0.71 -16.46 -6.59
CA ARG A 122 -1.24 -17.57 -7.41
C ARG A 122 -0.22 -18.20 -8.36
N SER A 123 1.07 -17.86 -8.21
CA SER A 123 2.13 -18.36 -9.08
C SER A 123 3.28 -19.01 -8.33
N PHE A 124 3.74 -18.41 -7.23
CA PHE A 124 4.90 -18.87 -6.50
C PHE A 124 4.70 -18.92 -4.98
N ARG A 125 4.44 -17.75 -4.35
CA ARG A 125 4.23 -17.68 -2.89
C ARG A 125 3.55 -16.39 -2.46
N ASP A 126 3.37 -16.20 -1.17
CA ASP A 126 3.02 -14.91 -0.58
C ASP A 126 4.28 -14.05 -0.35
N ASP A 127 4.10 -12.73 -0.36
CA ASP A 127 5.12 -11.76 0.04
C ASP A 127 4.59 -10.89 1.19
N PRO A 128 5.16 -11.01 2.39
CA PRO A 128 4.72 -10.24 3.55
C PRO A 128 5.10 -8.75 3.48
N ALA A 129 5.96 -8.32 2.55
CA ALA A 129 6.24 -6.90 2.31
C ALA A 129 5.03 -6.15 1.73
N ILE A 130 4.09 -6.87 1.09
CA ILE A 130 2.81 -6.34 0.64
C ILE A 130 1.68 -6.90 1.51
N VAL A 131 0.98 -6.03 2.20
CA VAL A 131 -0.31 -6.32 2.85
C VAL A 131 -1.41 -5.89 1.89
N GLY A 132 -2.32 -6.78 1.54
CA GLY A 132 -3.39 -6.45 0.61
C GLY A 132 -4.69 -7.16 0.95
N GLY A 133 -5.82 -6.54 0.63
CA GLY A 133 -7.13 -7.12 0.94
C GLY A 133 -8.29 -6.16 0.71
N ILE A 134 -9.38 -6.40 1.42
CA ILE A 134 -10.59 -5.59 1.32
C ILE A 134 -10.88 -4.94 2.67
N GLY A 135 -10.89 -3.61 2.71
CA GLY A 135 -11.33 -2.80 3.82
C GLY A 135 -12.77 -2.31 3.63
N PHE A 136 -13.44 -2.01 4.73
CA PHE A 136 -14.74 -1.33 4.73
C PHE A 136 -14.59 0.05 5.36
N LEU A 137 -14.95 1.07 4.61
CA LEU A 137 -14.94 2.47 5.01
C LEU A 137 -16.37 2.97 5.10
N ASP A 138 -16.91 3.09 6.30
CA ASP A 138 -18.32 3.45 6.55
C ASP A 138 -19.30 2.60 5.71
N GLY A 139 -19.03 1.29 5.62
CA GLY A 139 -19.85 0.34 4.88
C GLY A 139 -19.51 0.19 3.39
N GLN A 140 -18.69 1.07 2.80
CA GLN A 140 -18.19 0.93 1.44
C GLN A 140 -16.97 0.00 1.38
N ALA A 141 -17.00 -0.97 0.46
CA ALA A 141 -15.87 -1.85 0.23
C ALA A 141 -14.79 -1.14 -0.61
N VAL A 142 -13.56 -1.19 -0.13
CA VAL A 142 -12.36 -0.60 -0.75
C VAL A 142 -11.28 -1.66 -0.82
N THR A 143 -10.62 -1.82 -1.96
CA THR A 143 -9.42 -2.65 -2.03
C THR A 143 -8.24 -1.85 -1.51
N VAL A 144 -7.51 -2.43 -0.55
CA VAL A 144 -6.35 -1.81 0.08
C VAL A 144 -5.10 -2.60 -0.28
N ILE A 145 -4.03 -1.89 -0.64
CA ILE A 145 -2.71 -2.46 -0.90
C ILE A 145 -1.70 -1.60 -0.16
N ALA A 146 -0.85 -2.22 0.63
CA ALA A 146 0.08 -1.49 1.47
C ALA A 146 1.47 -2.12 1.44
N GLU A 147 2.49 -1.32 1.22
CA GLU A 147 3.88 -1.68 1.48
C GLU A 147 4.14 -1.55 2.99
N HIS A 148 4.70 -2.57 3.59
CA HIS A 148 4.83 -2.68 5.04
C HIS A 148 6.26 -3.10 5.43
N LYS A 149 6.96 -2.22 6.16
CA LYS A 149 8.35 -2.47 6.58
C LYS A 149 8.46 -3.38 7.80
N GLY A 150 7.49 -3.33 8.72
CA GLY A 150 7.54 -3.99 10.03
C GLY A 150 7.76 -3.00 11.16
N LYS A 151 7.50 -3.44 12.41
CA LYS A 151 7.54 -2.62 13.63
C LYS A 151 8.76 -2.91 14.51
N ASP A 152 9.43 -4.02 14.28
CA ASP A 152 10.66 -4.42 14.96
C ASP A 152 11.62 -5.08 13.97
N ILE A 153 12.85 -5.35 14.39
CA ILE A 153 13.90 -5.92 13.54
C ILE A 153 13.48 -7.29 12.97
N LYS A 154 12.84 -8.13 13.77
CA LYS A 154 12.42 -9.47 13.35
C LYS A 154 11.32 -9.40 12.28
N GLU A 155 10.35 -8.53 12.49
CA GLU A 155 9.29 -8.30 11.51
C GLU A 155 9.85 -7.62 10.25
N CYS A 156 10.75 -6.65 10.38
CA CYS A 156 11.42 -6.01 9.24
C CYS A 156 12.17 -7.03 8.39
N GLN A 157 12.91 -7.95 9.00
CA GLN A 157 13.59 -9.03 8.27
C GLN A 157 12.61 -9.93 7.53
N LYS A 158 11.51 -10.33 8.18
CA LYS A 158 10.45 -11.14 7.56
C LYS A 158 9.83 -10.45 6.35
N ARG A 159 9.74 -9.13 6.36
CA ARG A 159 9.15 -8.29 5.31
C ARG A 159 10.17 -7.67 4.36
N ASN A 160 11.38 -8.19 4.30
CA ASN A 160 12.49 -7.62 3.52
C ASN A 160 12.64 -6.11 3.71
N PHE A 161 12.44 -5.61 4.92
CA PHE A 161 12.45 -4.16 5.23
C PHE A 161 11.49 -3.33 4.36
N GLY A 162 10.36 -3.92 3.98
CA GLY A 162 9.36 -3.31 3.10
C GLY A 162 9.78 -3.24 1.64
N MET A 163 10.75 -4.03 1.22
CA MET A 163 11.17 -4.16 -0.18
C MET A 163 10.48 -5.36 -0.82
N PRO A 164 9.43 -5.15 -1.65
CA PRO A 164 8.67 -6.26 -2.20
C PRO A 164 9.49 -7.10 -3.19
N MET A 165 9.23 -8.39 -3.17
CA MET A 165 9.63 -9.38 -4.16
C MET A 165 8.66 -9.35 -5.36
N PRO A 166 8.97 -10.02 -6.49
CA PRO A 166 8.06 -10.10 -7.65
C PRO A 166 6.65 -10.59 -7.29
N GLU A 167 6.56 -11.57 -6.39
CA GLU A 167 5.30 -12.13 -5.92
C GLU A 167 4.45 -11.10 -5.13
N GLY A 168 5.06 -10.14 -4.45
CA GLY A 168 4.35 -9.02 -3.82
C GLY A 168 3.66 -8.13 -4.84
N TYR A 169 4.35 -7.75 -5.90
CA TYR A 169 3.77 -6.98 -7.00
C TYR A 169 2.70 -7.76 -7.77
N ARG A 170 2.88 -9.06 -8.01
CA ARG A 170 1.86 -9.91 -8.63
C ARG A 170 0.63 -10.06 -7.73
N LYS A 171 0.80 -10.19 -6.41
CA LYS A 171 -0.31 -10.16 -5.44
C LYS A 171 -1.07 -8.84 -5.52
N ALA A 172 -0.35 -7.71 -5.49
CA ALA A 172 -0.95 -6.39 -5.62
C ALA A 172 -1.79 -6.26 -6.90
N LEU A 173 -1.22 -6.65 -8.05
CA LEU A 173 -1.93 -6.62 -9.33
C LEU A 173 -3.19 -7.49 -9.33
N ARG A 174 -3.10 -8.70 -8.81
CA ARG A 174 -4.24 -9.62 -8.70
C ARG A 174 -5.40 -8.97 -7.92
N LEU A 175 -5.09 -8.29 -6.82
CA LEU A 175 -6.09 -7.59 -6.00
C LEU A 175 -6.66 -6.35 -6.73
N MET A 176 -5.84 -5.63 -7.48
CA MET A 176 -6.29 -4.49 -8.31
C MET A 176 -7.24 -4.95 -9.42
N GLN A 177 -6.92 -6.05 -10.11
CA GLN A 177 -7.79 -6.64 -11.13
C GLN A 177 -9.10 -7.17 -10.54
N GLN A 178 -9.05 -7.75 -9.33
CA GLN A 178 -10.26 -8.12 -8.60
C GLN A 178 -11.09 -6.87 -8.22
N ALA A 179 -10.44 -5.78 -7.80
CA ALA A 179 -11.11 -4.52 -7.50
C ALA A 179 -11.86 -3.98 -8.73
N GLU A 180 -11.21 -3.95 -9.88
CA GLU A 180 -11.84 -3.54 -11.14
C GLU A 180 -13.03 -4.40 -11.50
N LYS A 181 -12.90 -5.73 -11.44
CA LYS A 181 -13.98 -6.68 -11.74
C LYS A 181 -15.23 -6.43 -10.88
N PHE A 182 -15.06 -6.05 -9.64
CA PHE A 182 -16.16 -5.81 -8.69
C PHE A 182 -16.42 -4.32 -8.44
N HIS A 183 -15.87 -3.44 -9.27
CA HIS A 183 -16.04 -1.98 -9.22
C HIS A 183 -15.70 -1.35 -7.86
N ARG A 184 -14.73 -1.92 -7.14
CA ARG A 184 -14.24 -1.34 -5.88
C ARG A 184 -13.15 -0.31 -6.14
N PRO A 185 -13.18 0.85 -5.48
CA PRO A 185 -12.05 1.77 -5.47
C PRO A 185 -10.83 1.13 -4.80
N ILE A 186 -9.65 1.65 -5.13
CA ILE A 186 -8.38 1.16 -4.64
C ILE A 186 -7.70 2.28 -3.84
N VAL A 187 -7.18 1.94 -2.66
CA VAL A 187 -6.29 2.81 -1.87
C VAL A 187 -4.97 2.08 -1.69
N THR A 188 -3.87 2.71 -2.06
CA THR A 188 -2.53 2.18 -1.81
C THR A 188 -1.79 3.01 -0.77
N PHE A 189 -1.09 2.33 0.16
CA PHE A 189 -0.19 2.96 1.12
C PHE A 189 1.25 2.60 0.73
N VAL A 190 2.03 3.61 0.38
CA VAL A 190 3.39 3.45 -0.14
C VAL A 190 4.41 3.72 0.96
N ASN A 191 5.24 2.72 1.27
CA ASN A 191 6.33 2.82 2.23
C ASN A 191 7.42 1.79 1.97
N THR A 192 8.24 2.03 0.97
CA THR A 192 9.36 1.16 0.60
C THR A 192 10.62 1.96 0.25
N ALA A 193 11.78 1.41 0.58
CA ALA A 193 13.06 1.93 0.07
C ALA A 193 13.27 1.61 -1.42
N GLY A 194 12.49 0.68 -1.98
CA GLY A 194 12.53 0.21 -3.36
C GLY A 194 12.12 -1.25 -3.47
N ALA A 195 12.08 -1.79 -4.67
CA ALA A 195 11.90 -3.22 -4.88
C ALA A 195 13.13 -3.99 -4.40
N PHE A 196 12.95 -5.22 -3.93
CA PHE A 196 14.08 -6.07 -3.54
C PHE A 196 14.98 -6.33 -4.76
N CYS A 197 16.28 -6.05 -4.62
CA CYS A 197 17.28 -6.10 -5.70
C CYS A 197 18.25 -7.28 -5.56
N GLY A 198 17.74 -8.46 -5.18
CA GLY A 198 18.53 -9.67 -5.07
C GLY A 198 18.43 -10.59 -6.30
N ILE A 199 19.37 -11.52 -6.42
CA ILE A 199 19.41 -12.53 -7.51
C ILE A 199 18.06 -13.25 -7.63
N GLU A 200 17.52 -13.71 -6.50
CA GLU A 200 16.25 -14.41 -6.46
C GLU A 200 15.06 -13.60 -7.02
N ALA A 201 15.05 -12.28 -6.82
CA ALA A 201 14.00 -11.42 -7.35
C ALA A 201 14.15 -11.26 -8.88
N GLU A 202 15.38 -11.07 -9.37
CA GLU A 202 15.64 -10.99 -10.81
C GLU A 202 15.29 -12.28 -11.53
N GLU A 203 15.67 -13.44 -10.98
CA GLU A 203 15.33 -14.76 -11.52
C GLU A 203 13.82 -15.00 -11.62
N ARG A 204 13.02 -14.36 -10.74
CA ARG A 204 11.57 -14.46 -10.75
C ARG A 204 10.87 -13.29 -11.43
N GLY A 205 11.62 -12.42 -12.14
CA GLY A 205 11.09 -11.37 -13.01
C GLY A 205 10.66 -10.11 -12.26
N GLN A 206 11.52 -9.56 -11.39
CA GLN A 206 11.24 -8.33 -10.65
C GLN A 206 10.87 -7.16 -11.58
N GLY A 207 11.66 -6.93 -12.63
CA GLY A 207 11.40 -5.87 -13.59
C GLY A 207 10.08 -6.05 -14.34
N GLU A 208 9.74 -7.27 -14.73
CA GLU A 208 8.47 -7.59 -15.39
C GLU A 208 7.28 -7.35 -14.47
N ALA A 209 7.36 -7.79 -13.22
CA ALA A 209 6.29 -7.61 -12.25
C ALA A 209 5.99 -6.13 -11.99
N ILE A 210 7.03 -5.29 -11.87
CA ILE A 210 6.92 -3.84 -11.74
C ILE A 210 6.31 -3.23 -13.00
N ALA A 211 6.87 -3.52 -14.18
CA ALA A 211 6.41 -2.94 -15.45
C ALA A 211 4.95 -3.31 -15.74
N ARG A 212 4.54 -4.53 -15.43
CA ARG A 212 3.16 -4.99 -15.57
C ARG A 212 2.22 -4.23 -14.65
N ASN A 213 2.59 -4.00 -13.38
CA ASN A 213 1.79 -3.19 -12.47
C ASN A 213 1.59 -1.78 -13.00
N LEU A 214 2.65 -1.11 -13.50
CA LEU A 214 2.55 0.24 -14.08
C LEU A 214 1.54 0.28 -15.23
N ARG A 215 1.67 -0.66 -16.16
CA ARG A 215 0.79 -0.76 -17.34
C ARG A 215 -0.67 -1.01 -16.93
N GLU A 216 -0.90 -2.00 -16.09
CA GLU A 216 -2.27 -2.40 -15.71
C GLU A 216 -2.93 -1.33 -14.82
N MET A 217 -2.19 -0.74 -13.86
CA MET A 217 -2.71 0.35 -13.03
C MET A 217 -3.13 1.56 -13.87
N ALA A 218 -2.37 1.91 -14.91
CA ALA A 218 -2.72 3.02 -15.80
C ALA A 218 -4.09 2.83 -16.46
N ALA A 219 -4.47 1.58 -16.76
CA ALA A 219 -5.70 1.24 -17.47
C ALA A 219 -6.91 0.93 -16.57
N LEU A 220 -6.74 0.82 -15.25
CA LEU A 220 -7.83 0.46 -14.32
C LEU A 220 -9.02 1.42 -14.43
N LYS A 221 -10.23 0.86 -14.52
CA LYS A 221 -11.50 1.59 -14.65
C LYS A 221 -12.18 1.86 -13.30
N VAL A 222 -11.43 1.87 -12.23
CA VAL A 222 -11.87 2.21 -10.88
C VAL A 222 -10.99 3.32 -10.31
N PRO A 223 -11.48 4.12 -9.35
CA PRO A 223 -10.66 5.15 -8.70
C PRO A 223 -9.48 4.52 -7.96
N VAL A 224 -8.30 5.10 -8.13
CA VAL A 224 -7.07 4.69 -7.44
C VAL A 224 -6.49 5.90 -6.73
N LEU A 225 -6.36 5.81 -5.42
CA LEU A 225 -5.69 6.78 -4.55
C LEU A 225 -4.40 6.18 -4.02
N CYS A 226 -3.29 6.88 -4.19
CA CYS A 226 -1.99 6.46 -3.67
C CYS A 226 -1.54 7.41 -2.55
N ILE A 227 -1.13 6.87 -1.40
CA ILE A 227 -0.75 7.65 -0.21
C ILE A 227 0.65 7.23 0.23
N PHE A 228 1.62 8.11 0.08
CA PHE A 228 2.97 7.91 0.61
C PHE A 228 2.99 8.22 2.10
N ILE A 229 3.20 7.20 2.92
CA ILE A 229 3.22 7.32 4.39
C ILE A 229 4.63 7.38 4.98
N GLY A 230 5.64 7.09 4.15
CA GLY A 230 7.03 7.06 4.55
C GLY A 230 7.96 7.26 3.37
N GLU A 231 8.84 6.31 3.14
CA GLU A 231 9.76 6.29 1.99
C GLU A 231 9.06 5.80 0.72
N GLY A 232 9.26 6.50 -0.40
CA GLY A 232 8.89 6.04 -1.72
C GLY A 232 10.12 5.89 -2.61
N GLY A 233 10.61 4.66 -2.77
CA GLY A 233 11.84 4.37 -3.52
C GLY A 233 11.56 3.86 -4.94
N SER A 234 11.96 4.64 -5.93
CA SER A 234 12.12 4.21 -7.33
C SER A 234 10.90 3.48 -7.93
N GLY A 235 11.16 2.54 -8.83
CA GLY A 235 10.15 1.68 -9.46
C GLY A 235 9.38 0.81 -8.48
N GLY A 236 9.98 0.47 -7.33
CA GLY A 236 9.30 -0.28 -6.27
C GLY A 236 8.08 0.44 -5.72
N ALA A 237 8.23 1.71 -5.38
CA ALA A 237 7.12 2.55 -4.96
C ALA A 237 6.17 2.86 -6.13
N LEU A 238 6.70 3.15 -7.32
CA LEU A 238 5.89 3.50 -8.48
C LEU A 238 4.95 2.35 -8.91
N ALA A 239 5.36 1.09 -8.73
CA ALA A 239 4.56 -0.10 -9.05
C ALA A 239 3.24 -0.20 -8.26
N THR A 240 3.05 0.63 -7.22
CA THR A 240 1.82 0.76 -6.44
C THR A 240 1.30 2.21 -6.39
N ALA A 241 1.89 3.13 -7.18
CA ALA A 241 1.63 4.57 -7.09
C ALA A 241 1.08 5.22 -8.37
N VAL A 242 0.55 4.45 -9.32
CA VAL A 242 -0.10 4.98 -10.54
C VAL A 242 -1.58 5.26 -10.25
N GLY A 243 -1.87 6.34 -9.54
CA GLY A 243 -3.22 6.71 -9.09
C GLY A 243 -3.87 7.86 -9.85
N ASN A 244 -5.17 8.03 -9.66
CA ASN A 244 -5.91 9.23 -10.05
C ASN A 244 -5.47 10.45 -9.22
N GLU A 245 -5.11 10.21 -7.97
CA GLU A 245 -4.43 11.16 -7.10
C GLU A 245 -3.30 10.48 -6.35
N VAL A 246 -2.27 11.24 -6.04
CA VAL A 246 -1.15 10.84 -5.20
C VAL A 246 -1.05 11.84 -4.05
N TRP A 247 -1.11 11.34 -2.83
CA TRP A 247 -0.95 12.13 -1.62
C TRP A 247 0.31 11.73 -0.88
N MET A 248 0.87 12.63 -0.13
CA MET A 248 2.03 12.34 0.72
C MET A 248 1.81 12.87 2.13
N LEU A 249 2.18 12.10 3.14
CA LEU A 249 2.34 12.63 4.49
C LEU A 249 3.42 13.72 4.50
N GLU A 250 3.29 14.69 5.38
CA GLU A 250 4.09 15.92 5.43
C GLU A 250 5.60 15.69 5.42
N ASN A 251 6.06 14.64 6.09
CA ASN A 251 7.47 14.26 6.14
C ASN A 251 7.81 13.04 5.25
N ALA A 252 6.86 12.50 4.45
CA ALA A 252 7.14 11.46 3.50
C ALA A 252 8.09 11.94 2.39
N THR A 253 8.82 11.00 1.80
CA THR A 253 9.77 11.26 0.70
C THR A 253 9.46 10.36 -0.49
N TYR A 254 9.66 10.88 -1.71
CA TYR A 254 9.53 10.10 -2.93
C TYR A 254 10.65 10.43 -3.89
N SER A 255 11.41 9.44 -4.31
CA SER A 255 12.61 9.65 -5.13
C SER A 255 12.90 8.47 -6.04
N ILE A 256 13.62 8.75 -7.11
CA ILE A 256 14.10 7.76 -8.10
C ILE A 256 15.16 6.81 -7.51
N LEU A 257 15.95 7.27 -6.51
CA LEU A 257 16.95 6.47 -5.78
C LEU A 257 17.20 7.13 -4.43
N SER A 258 17.92 6.43 -3.53
CA SER A 258 18.27 7.00 -2.23
C SER A 258 19.24 8.19 -2.36
N PRO A 259 19.23 9.16 -1.45
CA PRO A 259 20.21 10.27 -1.45
C PRO A 259 21.65 9.79 -1.41
N GLU A 260 21.94 8.70 -0.66
CA GLU A 260 23.25 8.07 -0.63
C GLU A 260 23.65 7.52 -2.01
N GLY A 261 22.70 6.86 -2.70
CA GLY A 261 22.90 6.35 -4.05
C GLY A 261 23.14 7.46 -5.06
N PHE A 262 22.35 8.54 -4.99
CA PHE A 262 22.52 9.74 -5.82
C PHE A 262 23.91 10.34 -5.63
N ALA A 263 24.32 10.60 -4.40
CA ALA A 263 25.62 11.18 -4.08
C ALA A 263 26.78 10.28 -4.54
N SER A 264 26.63 8.97 -4.35
CA SER A 264 27.63 7.98 -4.81
C SER A 264 27.78 7.96 -6.32
N ILE A 265 26.68 8.00 -7.08
CA ILE A 265 26.70 7.94 -8.54
C ILE A 265 27.24 9.23 -9.15
N LEU A 266 26.72 10.40 -8.73
CA LEU A 266 27.07 11.67 -9.37
C LEU A 266 28.32 12.29 -8.80
N TRP A 267 28.55 12.18 -7.49
CA TRP A 267 29.65 12.87 -6.81
C TRP A 267 30.76 11.94 -6.33
N LYS A 268 30.57 10.62 -6.52
CA LYS A 268 31.49 9.56 -6.05
C LYS A 268 31.75 9.60 -4.54
N ASP A 269 30.79 10.16 -3.78
CA ASP A 269 30.89 10.35 -2.32
C ASP A 269 29.50 10.21 -1.67
N SER A 270 29.21 9.03 -1.11
CA SER A 270 27.94 8.73 -0.43
C SER A 270 27.75 9.52 0.87
N SER A 271 28.83 10.08 1.47
CA SER A 271 28.74 10.90 2.68
C SER A 271 28.00 12.22 2.47
N ARG A 272 27.88 12.69 1.22
CA ARG A 272 27.13 13.88 0.83
C ARG A 272 25.62 13.64 0.64
N ALA A 273 25.07 12.58 1.22
CA ALA A 273 23.64 12.25 1.12
C ALA A 273 22.72 13.40 1.61
N SER A 274 23.13 14.16 2.62
CA SER A 274 22.35 15.31 3.09
C SER A 274 22.22 16.40 2.01
N GLU A 275 23.30 16.75 1.34
CA GLU A 275 23.32 17.70 0.23
C GLU A 275 22.50 17.14 -0.95
N ALA A 276 22.67 15.86 -1.24
CA ALA A 276 21.92 15.18 -2.29
C ALA A 276 20.41 15.26 -2.07
N SER A 277 19.93 15.05 -0.82
CA SER A 277 18.51 15.09 -0.51
C SER A 277 17.85 16.45 -0.81
N GLU A 278 18.59 17.56 -0.65
CA GLU A 278 18.09 18.90 -1.00
C GLU A 278 18.03 19.09 -2.52
N VAL A 279 19.07 18.67 -3.24
CA VAL A 279 19.13 18.82 -4.71
C VAL A 279 18.11 17.97 -5.44
N MET A 280 17.74 16.81 -4.88
CA MET A 280 16.82 15.86 -5.49
C MET A 280 15.34 16.28 -5.42
N HIS A 281 14.98 17.28 -4.62
CA HIS A 281 13.59 17.75 -4.45
C HIS A 281 12.59 16.64 -4.12
N ILE A 282 12.90 15.81 -3.14
CA ILE A 282 12.19 14.58 -2.80
C ILE A 282 11.07 14.73 -1.76
N THR A 283 10.90 15.95 -1.23
CA THR A 283 9.93 16.19 -0.15
C THR A 283 8.51 16.38 -0.67
N ALA A 284 7.52 16.14 0.19
CA ALA A 284 6.12 16.38 -0.15
C ALA A 284 5.87 17.82 -0.62
N GLN A 285 6.60 18.79 -0.03
CA GLN A 285 6.49 20.21 -0.39
C GLN A 285 7.04 20.48 -1.80
N ASP A 286 8.19 19.89 -2.15
CA ASP A 286 8.77 20.03 -3.49
C ASP A 286 7.89 19.37 -4.54
N LEU A 287 7.45 18.14 -4.29
CA LEU A 287 6.63 17.39 -5.23
C LEU A 287 5.23 17.99 -5.41
N LYS A 288 4.70 18.68 -4.39
CA LYS A 288 3.48 19.47 -4.51
C LYS A 288 3.69 20.69 -5.42
N LYS A 289 4.81 21.41 -5.28
CA LYS A 289 5.17 22.54 -6.15
C LYS A 289 5.38 22.12 -7.61
N LEU A 290 5.98 20.94 -7.81
CA LEU A 290 6.18 20.34 -9.13
C LEU A 290 4.90 19.74 -9.74
N GLY A 291 3.81 19.68 -8.99
CA GLY A 291 2.54 19.11 -9.45
C GLY A 291 2.52 17.57 -9.49
N VAL A 292 3.54 16.91 -8.92
CA VAL A 292 3.65 15.44 -8.88
C VAL A 292 2.63 14.83 -7.92
N ILE A 293 2.27 15.55 -6.86
CA ILE A 293 1.25 15.12 -5.90
C ILE A 293 0.11 16.13 -5.77
N GLU A 294 -1.09 15.64 -5.46
CA GLU A 294 -2.28 16.46 -5.32
C GLU A 294 -2.47 16.99 -3.88
N LYS A 295 -1.94 16.28 -2.87
CA LYS A 295 -2.19 16.67 -1.46
C LYS A 295 -1.03 16.34 -0.55
N ILE A 296 -0.76 17.25 0.39
CA ILE A 296 0.07 17.00 1.57
C ILE A 296 -0.86 16.70 2.74
N VAL A 297 -0.64 15.57 3.41
CA VAL A 297 -1.39 15.14 4.59
C VAL A 297 -0.63 15.57 5.85
N PRO A 298 -1.22 16.35 6.76
CA PRO A 298 -0.53 16.83 7.95
C PRO A 298 -0.19 15.68 8.91
N GLU A 299 0.96 15.76 9.55
CA GLU A 299 1.40 14.78 10.56
C GLU A 299 1.23 15.28 12.01
N PHE A 300 0.68 16.48 12.21
CA PHE A 300 0.40 17.07 13.54
C PHE A 300 1.62 17.07 14.48
N GLY A 301 2.78 17.44 13.94
CA GLY A 301 4.06 17.48 14.67
C GLY A 301 5.00 16.32 14.40
N GLY A 302 4.53 15.26 13.75
CA GLY A 302 5.29 14.08 13.33
C GLY A 302 4.45 12.81 13.41
N ALA A 303 4.76 11.83 12.59
CA ALA A 303 4.04 10.56 12.59
C ALA A 303 4.65 9.62 13.64
N ASP A 304 3.93 9.40 14.72
CA ASP A 304 4.28 8.50 15.82
C ASP A 304 3.03 7.88 16.48
N ALA A 305 3.22 7.12 17.55
CA ALA A 305 2.12 6.48 18.28
C ALA A 305 1.10 7.47 18.88
N THR A 306 1.47 8.74 19.09
CA THR A 306 0.58 9.75 19.68
C THR A 306 -0.27 10.49 18.63
N THR A 307 0.17 10.49 17.37
CA THR A 307 -0.46 11.22 16.27
C THR A 307 -1.15 10.31 15.27
N VAL A 308 -0.85 9.00 15.26
CA VAL A 308 -1.38 8.04 14.28
C VAL A 308 -2.91 8.03 14.21
N ALA A 309 -3.60 8.14 15.33
CA ALA A 309 -5.07 8.18 15.37
C ALA A 309 -5.61 9.47 14.71
N ALA A 310 -4.99 10.62 14.95
CA ALA A 310 -5.37 11.89 14.33
C ALA A 310 -5.11 11.89 12.82
N ILE A 311 -3.95 11.36 12.40
CA ILE A 311 -3.61 11.21 10.97
C ILE A 311 -4.58 10.25 10.29
N GLY A 312 -4.84 9.08 10.90
CA GLY A 312 -5.77 8.07 10.38
C GLY A 312 -7.19 8.60 10.25
N GLY A 313 -7.70 9.30 11.28
CA GLY A 313 -9.00 9.96 11.23
C GLY A 313 -9.08 11.05 10.15
N TYR A 314 -8.05 11.88 10.02
CA TYR A 314 -7.96 12.84 8.91
C TYR A 314 -7.99 12.14 7.55
N LEU A 315 -7.18 11.10 7.37
CA LEU A 315 -7.15 10.29 6.14
C LEU A 315 -8.51 9.67 5.85
N LYS A 316 -9.21 9.13 6.86
CA LYS A 316 -10.56 8.57 6.71
C LYS A 316 -11.49 9.56 6.02
N GLU A 317 -11.59 10.79 6.52
CA GLU A 317 -12.48 11.80 5.93
C GLU A 317 -12.02 12.22 4.53
N GLN A 318 -10.72 12.42 4.33
CA GLN A 318 -10.20 12.81 3.02
C GLN A 318 -10.37 11.70 1.96
N ILE A 319 -10.22 10.42 2.33
CA ILE A 319 -10.49 9.29 1.43
C ILE A 319 -11.97 9.27 1.05
N LYS A 320 -12.88 9.50 1.99
CA LYS A 320 -14.32 9.61 1.71
C LYS A 320 -14.60 10.71 0.69
N ASP A 321 -14.02 11.90 0.88
CA ASP A 321 -14.16 13.01 -0.08
C ASP A 321 -13.61 12.67 -1.46
N PHE A 322 -12.47 11.95 -1.52
CA PHE A 322 -11.93 11.44 -2.78
C PHE A 322 -12.92 10.50 -3.45
N LEU A 323 -13.46 9.52 -2.74
CA LEU A 323 -14.39 8.52 -3.29
C LEU A 323 -15.68 9.17 -3.78
N LEU A 324 -16.21 10.16 -3.06
CA LEU A 324 -17.40 10.90 -3.47
C LEU A 324 -17.20 11.62 -4.82
N ARG A 325 -16.02 12.17 -5.10
CA ARG A 325 -15.73 12.84 -6.39
C ARG A 325 -15.75 11.91 -7.59
N PHE A 326 -15.55 10.61 -7.39
CA PHE A 326 -15.61 9.59 -8.44
C PHE A 326 -16.92 8.82 -8.44
N GLN A 327 -17.85 9.12 -7.53
CA GLN A 327 -19.13 8.43 -7.44
C GLN A 327 -19.95 8.67 -8.71
N GLY A 328 -20.43 7.59 -9.31
CA GLY A 328 -21.23 7.64 -10.54
C GLY A 328 -20.45 7.94 -11.83
N MET A 329 -19.13 8.18 -11.75
CA MET A 329 -18.28 8.41 -12.92
C MET A 329 -18.10 7.11 -13.72
N ASP A 330 -18.09 7.22 -15.05
CA ASP A 330 -17.81 6.10 -15.93
C ASP A 330 -16.37 5.61 -15.79
N GLY A 331 -16.16 4.29 -15.90
CA GLY A 331 -14.85 3.69 -15.73
C GLY A 331 -13.83 4.13 -16.78
N VAL A 332 -14.27 4.42 -18.02
CA VAL A 332 -13.39 4.92 -19.07
C VAL A 332 -12.95 6.35 -18.73
N GLU A 333 -13.86 7.19 -18.26
CA GLU A 333 -13.51 8.55 -17.79
C GLU A 333 -12.52 8.53 -16.62
N ILE A 334 -12.67 7.59 -15.68
CA ILE A 334 -11.74 7.43 -14.56
C ILE A 334 -10.33 7.11 -15.07
N ALA A 335 -10.22 6.18 -16.03
CA ALA A 335 -8.93 5.81 -16.63
C ALA A 335 -8.32 6.98 -17.42
N GLU A 336 -9.13 7.71 -18.21
CA GLU A 336 -8.69 8.87 -18.98
C GLU A 336 -8.17 10.00 -18.07
N ARG A 337 -8.86 10.32 -16.99
CA ARG A 337 -8.37 11.31 -16.00
C ARG A 337 -7.01 10.92 -15.41
N ARG A 338 -6.76 9.62 -15.20
CA ARG A 338 -5.46 9.12 -14.75
C ARG A 338 -4.42 9.27 -15.83
N TYR A 339 -4.74 8.92 -17.07
CA TYR A 339 -3.86 9.09 -18.21
C TYR A 339 -3.48 10.57 -18.41
N GLU A 340 -4.45 11.48 -18.43
CA GLU A 340 -4.20 12.92 -18.55
C GLU A 340 -3.36 13.48 -17.40
N ARG A 341 -3.49 12.92 -16.19
CA ARG A 341 -2.63 13.28 -15.06
C ARG A 341 -1.16 12.99 -15.38
N PHE A 342 -0.85 11.79 -15.86
CA PHE A 342 0.54 11.38 -16.12
C PHE A 342 1.14 12.01 -17.40
N ARG A 343 0.31 12.43 -18.34
CA ARG A 343 0.78 13.16 -19.53
C ARG A 343 1.33 14.57 -19.26
N LYS A 344 1.13 15.09 -18.08
CA LYS A 344 1.64 16.42 -17.69
C LYS A 344 3.14 16.43 -17.38
N PHE A 345 3.74 15.25 -17.24
CA PHE A 345 5.16 15.04 -16.95
C PHE A 345 5.91 14.51 -18.21
#